data_0a160748f5d46e1873166d9e42d86bb1
#
_entry.id   0a160748f5d46e1873166d9e42d86bb1
#
_cell.length_a   1.000
_cell.length_b   1.000
_cell.length_c   1.000
_cell.angle_alpha   90.00
_cell.angle_beta   90.00
_cell.angle_gamma   90.00
#
_symmetry.space_group_name_H-M   'P 1'
#
loop_
_entity.id
_entity.type
_entity.pdbx_description
1 polymer ?
#
loop_
_entity_poly.entity_id
_entity_poly.type
_entity_poly.pdbx_seq_one_letter_code
_entity_poly.pdbx_strand_id
1 'polypeptide(L)'
;MKKQNTPATIAEIRPGQSIELLKELHILTRDGKLNQDTRRKLKQVYHLYQFIEPLLANAASLADHGAGKSYLGFILYDLYFKAQETGHIYGIETRKELVEKSRELASRLDFARMSFLDVTVEASTHAAELPAQIDVVTALHACNTATDDAIRFALAKNAQHIVLVPCCQAEVAATLRARKNESLSKTPLSELWRHPIHTRELGSHLTNVLRCLLLESHGYDVTVTELVGWEHSMKNELIIASQRGKPRKNARERAEAILREFNLEELAARFCY
;
A
#
# COMPACT_ATOMS: atom_id res chain seq x y z
N MET A 1 -4.72 -50.86 -4.41
CA MET A 1 -3.85 -49.71 -4.63
C MET A 1 -4.70 -48.51 -5.06
N LYS A 2 -4.97 -47.56 -4.18
CA LYS A 2 -5.66 -46.31 -4.54
C LYS A 2 -4.65 -45.41 -5.22
N LYS A 3 -4.87 -45.06 -6.50
CA LYS A 3 -4.10 -44.03 -7.22
C LYS A 3 -4.25 -42.72 -6.45
N GLN A 4 -3.16 -42.22 -5.88
CA GLN A 4 -3.08 -40.84 -5.41
C GLN A 4 -3.24 -39.93 -6.64
N ASN A 5 -4.41 -39.32 -6.77
CA ASN A 5 -4.61 -38.24 -7.73
C ASN A 5 -3.74 -37.05 -7.27
N THR A 6 -2.59 -36.88 -7.88
CA THR A 6 -1.82 -35.64 -7.82
C THR A 6 -2.74 -34.55 -8.35
N PRO A 7 -3.02 -33.46 -7.62
CA PRO A 7 -3.85 -32.39 -8.15
C PRO A 7 -3.19 -31.87 -9.43
N ALA A 8 -3.97 -31.77 -10.51
CA ALA A 8 -3.51 -31.19 -11.76
C ALA A 8 -2.96 -29.79 -11.44
N THR A 9 -1.66 -29.58 -11.71
CA THR A 9 -1.01 -28.30 -11.52
C THR A 9 -1.73 -27.28 -12.41
N ILE A 10 -2.36 -26.28 -11.81
CA ILE A 10 -3.02 -25.23 -12.59
C ILE A 10 -1.89 -24.42 -13.22
N ALA A 11 -1.74 -24.48 -14.53
CA ALA A 11 -0.61 -23.88 -15.27
C ALA A 11 -0.41 -22.37 -15.03
N GLU A 12 -1.44 -21.69 -14.53
CA GLU A 12 -1.42 -20.26 -14.25
C GLU A 12 -0.87 -19.92 -12.85
N ILE A 13 -0.69 -20.92 -11.96
CA ILE A 13 -0.17 -20.72 -10.60
C ILE A 13 1.34 -20.98 -10.62
N ARG A 14 2.10 -20.10 -9.98
CA ARG A 14 3.56 -20.25 -9.90
C ARG A 14 3.92 -21.51 -9.11
N PRO A 15 4.99 -22.23 -9.50
CA PRO A 15 5.47 -23.41 -8.77
C PRO A 15 5.78 -23.05 -7.29
N GLY A 16 5.37 -23.92 -6.37
CA GLY A 16 5.60 -23.74 -4.93
C GLY A 16 4.60 -22.85 -4.21
N GLN A 17 3.67 -22.19 -4.92
CA GLN A 17 2.63 -21.39 -4.28
C GLN A 17 1.63 -22.26 -3.50
N SER A 18 1.21 -21.77 -2.35
CA SER A 18 0.23 -22.43 -1.49
C SER A 18 -1.18 -22.34 -2.06
N ILE A 19 -1.70 -23.49 -2.50
CA ILE A 19 -3.10 -23.61 -2.95
C ILE A 19 -4.08 -23.27 -1.83
N GLU A 20 -3.74 -23.65 -0.59
CA GLU A 20 -4.56 -23.33 0.58
C GLU A 20 -4.63 -21.82 0.82
N LEU A 21 -3.49 -21.11 0.78
CA LEU A 21 -3.46 -19.66 0.84
C LEU A 21 -4.33 -19.01 -0.24
N LEU A 22 -4.19 -19.44 -1.49
CA LEU A 22 -4.94 -18.88 -2.61
C LEU A 22 -6.45 -19.09 -2.47
N LYS A 23 -6.89 -20.19 -1.83
CA LYS A 23 -8.30 -20.42 -1.47
C LYS A 23 -8.76 -19.47 -0.36
N GLU A 24 -7.99 -19.32 0.70
CA GLU A 24 -8.30 -18.43 1.83
C GLU A 24 -8.40 -16.95 1.39
N LEU A 25 -7.55 -16.55 0.47
CA LEU A 25 -7.57 -15.20 -0.13
C LEU A 25 -8.63 -15.05 -1.23
N HIS A 26 -9.44 -16.08 -1.50
CA HIS A 26 -10.43 -16.09 -2.57
C HIS A 26 -9.86 -15.78 -3.97
N ILE A 27 -8.58 -16.11 -4.19
CA ILE A 27 -7.91 -16.11 -5.49
C ILE A 27 -8.20 -17.42 -6.22
N LEU A 28 -8.48 -18.50 -5.50
CA LEU A 28 -9.05 -19.72 -6.02
C LEU A 28 -10.45 -19.94 -5.46
N THR A 29 -11.26 -20.70 -6.16
CA THR A 29 -12.52 -21.21 -5.63
C THR A 29 -12.25 -22.20 -4.49
N ARG A 30 -13.25 -22.51 -3.66
CA ARG A 30 -13.14 -23.52 -2.59
C ARG A 30 -12.67 -24.89 -3.12
N ASP A 31 -13.05 -25.23 -4.35
CA ASP A 31 -12.63 -26.45 -5.02
C ASP A 31 -11.21 -26.36 -5.64
N GLY A 32 -10.52 -25.24 -5.45
CA GLY A 32 -9.17 -25.02 -5.96
C GLY A 32 -9.11 -24.76 -7.48
N LYS A 33 -10.18 -24.25 -8.09
CA LYS A 33 -10.25 -23.96 -9.52
C LYS A 33 -10.14 -22.45 -9.79
N LEU A 34 -9.71 -22.10 -11.00
CA LEU A 34 -9.77 -20.75 -11.54
C LEU A 34 -11.03 -20.57 -12.38
N ASN A 35 -11.85 -19.60 -12.05
CA ASN A 35 -12.89 -19.04 -12.90
C ASN A 35 -12.42 -17.69 -13.48
N GLN A 36 -13.26 -16.99 -14.24
CA GLN A 36 -12.89 -15.72 -14.87
C GLN A 36 -12.53 -14.64 -13.85
N ASP A 37 -13.27 -14.52 -12.74
CA ASP A 37 -13.02 -13.54 -11.69
C ASP A 37 -11.73 -13.84 -10.92
N THR A 38 -11.52 -15.10 -10.53
CA THR A 38 -10.32 -15.53 -9.81
C THR A 38 -9.06 -15.43 -10.67
N ARG A 39 -9.13 -15.65 -11.99
CA ARG A 39 -8.03 -15.38 -12.92
C ARG A 39 -7.66 -13.92 -12.98
N ARG A 40 -8.66 -13.03 -12.98
CA ARG A 40 -8.42 -11.58 -12.93
C ARG A 40 -7.68 -11.19 -11.65
N LYS A 41 -8.13 -11.67 -10.50
CA LYS A 41 -7.46 -11.43 -9.20
C LYS A 41 -6.02 -11.94 -9.20
N LEU A 42 -5.79 -13.15 -9.70
CA LEU A 42 -4.45 -13.74 -9.79
C LEU A 42 -3.51 -12.89 -10.65
N LYS A 43 -3.98 -12.43 -11.82
CA LYS A 43 -3.21 -11.53 -12.70
C LYS A 43 -2.85 -10.22 -12.01
N GLN A 44 -3.80 -9.61 -11.27
CA GLN A 44 -3.56 -8.37 -10.51
C GLN A 44 -2.50 -8.58 -9.41
N VAL A 45 -2.58 -9.70 -8.69
CA VAL A 45 -1.59 -10.07 -7.67
C VAL A 45 -0.20 -10.22 -8.26
N TYR A 46 -0.07 -10.95 -9.37
CA TYR A 46 1.23 -11.13 -10.02
C TYR A 46 1.77 -9.84 -10.62
N HIS A 47 0.90 -8.99 -11.13
CA HIS A 47 1.30 -7.70 -11.65
C HIS A 47 1.85 -6.79 -10.53
N LEU A 48 1.15 -6.70 -9.39
CA LEU A 48 1.67 -5.97 -8.22
C LEU A 48 2.99 -6.58 -7.73
N TYR A 49 3.07 -7.91 -7.67
CA TYR A 49 4.28 -8.61 -7.25
C TYR A 49 5.49 -8.25 -8.12
N GLN A 50 5.35 -8.12 -9.44
CA GLN A 50 6.43 -7.74 -10.35
C GLN A 50 7.07 -6.38 -10.02
N PHE A 51 6.30 -5.43 -9.47
CA PHE A 51 6.83 -4.15 -9.01
C PHE A 51 7.56 -4.26 -7.68
N ILE A 52 7.14 -5.18 -6.81
CA ILE A 52 7.67 -5.32 -5.46
C ILE A 52 8.88 -6.26 -5.43
N GLU A 53 8.87 -7.34 -6.20
CA GLU A 53 9.92 -8.36 -6.21
C GLU A 53 11.35 -7.80 -6.30
N PRO A 54 11.67 -6.83 -7.20
CA PRO A 54 13.01 -6.25 -7.28
C PRO A 54 13.44 -5.51 -6.01
N LEU A 55 12.48 -4.99 -5.23
CA LEU A 55 12.74 -4.26 -4.00
C LEU A 55 13.03 -5.19 -2.81
N LEU A 56 12.73 -6.48 -2.95
CA LEU A 56 12.94 -7.49 -1.90
C LEU A 56 14.34 -8.11 -1.93
N ALA A 57 15.15 -7.85 -2.96
CA ALA A 57 16.39 -8.58 -3.23
C ALA A 57 17.37 -8.64 -2.04
N ASN A 58 17.39 -7.64 -1.17
CA ASN A 58 18.22 -7.59 0.04
C ASN A 58 17.40 -7.28 1.29
N ALA A 59 16.08 -7.40 1.22
CA ALA A 59 15.21 -7.05 2.33
C ALA A 59 15.17 -8.17 3.38
N ALA A 60 15.58 -7.85 4.60
CA ALA A 60 15.43 -8.70 5.77
C ALA A 60 14.13 -8.44 6.52
N SER A 61 13.45 -7.32 6.26
CA SER A 61 12.23 -6.93 6.96
C SER A 61 11.23 -6.22 6.02
N LEU A 62 9.95 -6.60 6.14
CA LEU A 62 8.85 -5.93 5.46
C LEU A 62 7.73 -5.64 6.46
N ALA A 63 7.22 -4.42 6.48
CA ALA A 63 6.03 -4.07 7.23
C ALA A 63 4.86 -3.80 6.27
N ASP A 64 3.77 -4.58 6.41
CA ASP A 64 2.51 -4.37 5.70
C ASP A 64 1.58 -3.55 6.61
N HIS A 65 1.45 -2.27 6.29
CA HIS A 65 0.80 -1.29 7.16
C HIS A 65 -0.67 -1.08 6.78
N GLY A 66 -1.56 -1.10 7.79
CA GLY A 66 -3.00 -1.14 7.53
C GLY A 66 -3.39 -2.47 6.87
N ALA A 67 -2.75 -3.55 7.30
CA ALA A 67 -2.72 -4.83 6.61
C ALA A 67 -4.11 -5.45 6.38
N GLY A 68 -5.10 -5.09 7.18
CA GLY A 68 -6.43 -5.69 7.11
C GLY A 68 -6.34 -7.20 7.37
N LYS A 69 -6.65 -8.01 6.35
CA LYS A 69 -6.46 -9.47 6.36
C LYS A 69 -5.03 -9.88 5.96
N SER A 70 -4.11 -8.93 5.91
CA SER A 70 -2.72 -9.10 5.47
C SER A 70 -2.57 -9.79 4.09
N TYR A 71 -3.49 -9.49 3.21
CA TYR A 71 -3.55 -10.08 1.87
C TYR A 71 -2.22 -9.97 1.13
N LEU A 72 -1.65 -8.75 1.09
CA LEU A 72 -0.36 -8.50 0.42
C LEU A 72 0.78 -9.19 1.16
N GLY A 73 0.84 -9.08 2.48
CA GLY A 73 1.88 -9.74 3.30
C GLY A 73 1.94 -11.25 3.05
N PHE A 74 0.80 -11.94 3.05
CA PHE A 74 0.73 -13.37 2.76
C PHE A 74 1.19 -13.73 1.34
N ILE A 75 0.82 -12.94 0.35
CA ILE A 75 1.24 -13.16 -1.04
C ILE A 75 2.75 -12.97 -1.19
N LEU A 76 3.32 -11.92 -0.59
CA LEU A 76 4.77 -11.67 -0.63
C LEU A 76 5.56 -12.76 0.12
N TYR A 77 5.01 -13.25 1.23
CA TYR A 77 5.62 -14.37 1.93
C TYR A 77 5.65 -15.62 1.07
N ASP A 78 4.52 -16.01 0.50
CA ASP A 78 4.37 -17.24 -0.28
C ASP A 78 5.18 -17.21 -1.58
N LEU A 79 5.26 -16.04 -2.25
CA LEU A 79 5.97 -15.89 -3.53
C LEU A 79 7.47 -15.64 -3.38
N TYR A 80 7.91 -15.04 -2.28
CA TYR A 80 9.31 -14.62 -2.11
C TYR A 80 9.93 -15.16 -0.83
N PHE A 81 9.50 -14.73 0.36
CA PHE A 81 10.17 -15.01 1.61
C PHE A 81 10.17 -16.50 2.01
N LYS A 82 9.15 -17.24 1.60
CA LYS A 82 9.06 -18.70 1.86
C LYS A 82 10.26 -19.47 1.31
N ALA A 83 10.76 -19.08 0.14
CA ALA A 83 11.92 -19.70 -0.50
C ALA A 83 13.27 -19.16 0.04
N GLN A 84 13.26 -18.10 0.83
CA GLN A 84 14.46 -17.53 1.45
C GLN A 84 14.68 -18.13 2.84
N GLU A 85 15.95 -18.20 3.28
CA GLU A 85 16.27 -18.64 4.64
C GLU A 85 16.05 -17.53 5.69
N THR A 86 16.03 -16.28 5.23
CA THR A 86 15.94 -15.08 6.07
C THR A 86 14.77 -14.19 5.63
N GLY A 87 14.56 -13.14 6.38
CA GLY A 87 13.51 -12.15 6.11
C GLY A 87 12.23 -12.41 6.90
N HIS A 88 11.59 -11.34 7.38
CA HIS A 88 10.41 -11.38 8.23
C HIS A 88 9.37 -10.36 7.77
N ILE A 89 8.10 -10.74 7.79
CA ILE A 89 6.98 -9.85 7.48
C ILE A 89 6.22 -9.51 8.75
N TYR A 90 5.97 -8.22 8.93
CA TYR A 90 5.18 -7.65 10.03
C TYR A 90 3.88 -7.07 9.50
N GLY A 91 2.74 -7.69 9.80
CA GLY A 91 1.42 -7.14 9.52
C GLY A 91 0.99 -6.22 10.65
N ILE A 92 0.71 -4.95 10.35
CA ILE A 92 0.29 -3.94 11.33
C ILE A 92 -1.17 -3.57 11.06
N GLU A 93 -2.04 -3.84 12.02
CA GLU A 93 -3.49 -3.60 11.90
C GLU A 93 -4.06 -3.25 13.28
N THR A 94 -5.01 -2.33 13.33
CA THR A 94 -5.66 -1.90 14.59
C THR A 94 -6.85 -2.76 14.99
N ARG A 95 -7.38 -3.57 14.09
CA ARG A 95 -8.54 -4.43 14.33
C ARG A 95 -8.08 -5.80 14.82
N LYS A 96 -8.19 -5.99 16.11
CA LYS A 96 -7.73 -7.21 16.82
C LYS A 96 -8.24 -8.50 16.16
N GLU A 97 -9.50 -8.54 15.76
CA GLU A 97 -10.10 -9.72 15.14
C GLU A 97 -9.45 -10.10 13.79
N LEU A 98 -8.88 -9.11 13.07
CA LEU A 98 -8.16 -9.37 11.83
C LEU A 98 -6.73 -9.84 12.10
N VAL A 99 -6.10 -9.28 13.12
CA VAL A 99 -4.77 -9.72 13.59
C VAL A 99 -4.82 -11.18 14.05
N GLU A 100 -5.81 -11.55 14.85
CA GLU A 100 -6.00 -12.93 15.32
C GLU A 100 -6.21 -13.92 14.17
N LYS A 101 -7.09 -13.60 13.21
CA LYS A 101 -7.31 -14.40 12.00
C LYS A 101 -6.05 -14.55 11.16
N SER A 102 -5.25 -13.48 11.05
CA SER A 102 -3.99 -13.54 10.32
C SER A 102 -2.95 -14.42 11.02
N ARG A 103 -2.87 -14.36 12.34
CA ARG A 103 -2.02 -15.28 13.15
C ARG A 103 -2.43 -16.73 12.97
N GLU A 104 -3.72 -17.03 13.05
CA GLU A 104 -4.26 -18.39 12.84
C GLU A 104 -3.94 -18.89 11.43
N LEU A 105 -4.10 -18.05 10.40
CA LEU A 105 -3.80 -18.42 9.01
C LEU A 105 -2.31 -18.67 8.81
N ALA A 106 -1.44 -17.81 9.33
CA ALA A 106 0.01 -17.98 9.24
C ALA A 106 0.48 -19.28 9.94
N SER A 107 -0.06 -19.58 11.13
CA SER A 107 0.23 -20.81 11.85
C SER A 107 -0.22 -22.04 11.07
N ARG A 108 -1.43 -22.02 10.49
CA ARG A 108 -1.96 -23.14 9.70
C ARG A 108 -1.16 -23.40 8.43
N LEU A 109 -0.58 -22.36 7.83
CA LEU A 109 0.23 -22.45 6.61
C LEU A 109 1.73 -22.68 6.89
N ASP A 110 2.13 -22.77 8.17
CA ASP A 110 3.53 -22.85 8.60
C ASP A 110 4.39 -21.66 8.10
N PHE A 111 3.81 -20.45 8.11
CA PHE A 111 4.48 -19.21 7.75
C PHE A 111 5.16 -18.61 8.99
N ALA A 112 6.19 -19.30 9.49
CA ALA A 112 6.83 -19.02 10.78
C ALA A 112 7.50 -17.62 10.88
N ARG A 113 7.80 -16.98 9.75
CA ARG A 113 8.44 -15.65 9.70
C ARG A 113 7.45 -14.55 9.31
N MET A 114 6.23 -14.67 9.83
CA MET A 114 5.22 -13.63 9.80
C MET A 114 4.77 -13.32 11.23
N SER A 115 4.74 -12.04 11.58
CA SER A 115 4.21 -11.53 12.85
C SER A 115 3.11 -10.51 12.59
N PHE A 116 2.14 -10.45 13.50
CA PHE A 116 1.00 -9.54 13.36
C PHE A 116 0.81 -8.75 14.66
N LEU A 117 0.80 -7.42 14.53
CA LEU A 117 0.69 -6.49 15.65
C LEU A 117 -0.68 -5.83 15.64
N ASP A 118 -1.35 -5.89 16.79
CA ASP A 118 -2.59 -5.16 17.09
C ASP A 118 -2.22 -3.82 17.73
N VAL A 119 -1.82 -2.86 16.90
CA VAL A 119 -1.34 -1.56 17.37
C VAL A 119 -1.75 -0.44 16.41
N THR A 120 -1.90 0.75 16.98
CA THR A 120 -2.06 1.97 16.16
C THR A 120 -0.75 2.30 15.42
N VAL A 121 -0.85 3.14 14.42
CA VAL A 121 0.32 3.62 13.66
C VAL A 121 1.36 4.26 14.58
N GLU A 122 0.91 5.17 15.42
CA GLU A 122 1.79 5.87 16.36
C GLU A 122 2.50 4.88 17.30
N ALA A 123 1.75 3.94 17.88
CA ALA A 123 2.31 2.90 18.74
C ALA A 123 3.27 1.97 17.98
N SER A 124 2.99 1.64 16.71
CA SER A 124 3.84 0.75 15.90
C SER A 124 5.24 1.32 15.67
N THR A 125 5.37 2.64 15.57
CA THR A 125 6.67 3.29 15.40
C THR A 125 7.64 2.99 16.55
N HIS A 126 7.10 2.80 17.75
CA HIS A 126 7.87 2.55 18.98
C HIS A 126 7.73 1.11 19.51
N ALA A 127 7.02 0.23 18.79
CA ALA A 127 6.81 -1.15 19.21
C ALA A 127 8.15 -1.90 19.28
N ALA A 128 8.41 -2.55 20.42
CA ALA A 128 9.65 -3.29 20.66
C ALA A 128 9.77 -4.55 19.77
N GLU A 129 8.65 -5.06 19.29
CA GLU A 129 8.57 -6.21 18.39
C GLU A 129 9.04 -5.89 16.97
N LEU A 130 9.12 -4.60 16.61
CA LEU A 130 9.57 -4.16 15.30
C LEU A 130 11.03 -3.74 15.31
N PRO A 131 11.81 -4.07 14.27
CA PRO A 131 13.16 -3.58 14.11
C PRO A 131 13.23 -2.04 14.14
N ALA A 132 14.38 -1.50 14.53
CA ALA A 132 14.63 -0.06 14.49
C ALA A 132 14.52 0.49 13.06
N GLN A 133 14.97 -0.30 12.08
CA GLN A 133 14.84 -0.01 10.65
C GLN A 133 14.02 -1.11 9.98
N ILE A 134 13.20 -0.74 9.01
CA ILE A 134 12.42 -1.65 8.16
C ILE A 134 12.88 -1.44 6.71
N ASP A 135 13.17 -2.52 5.98
CA ASP A 135 13.68 -2.39 4.61
C ASP A 135 12.57 -2.00 3.63
N VAL A 136 11.40 -2.62 3.74
CA VAL A 136 10.27 -2.36 2.84
C VAL A 136 9.01 -2.10 3.66
N VAL A 137 8.31 -1.01 3.35
CA VAL A 137 6.98 -0.72 3.89
C VAL A 137 5.97 -0.77 2.76
N THR A 138 4.92 -1.56 2.94
CA THR A 138 3.79 -1.65 2.01
C THR A 138 2.51 -1.14 2.66
N ALA A 139 1.66 -0.48 1.89
CA ALA A 139 0.31 -0.11 2.30
C ALA A 139 -0.65 -0.28 1.13
N LEU A 140 -1.33 -1.44 1.11
CA LEU A 140 -2.33 -1.77 0.12
C LEU A 140 -3.72 -1.49 0.71
N HIS A 141 -4.47 -0.60 0.06
CA HIS A 141 -5.81 -0.22 0.52
C HIS A 141 -5.87 0.43 1.93
N ALA A 142 -4.79 1.04 2.37
CA ALA A 142 -4.83 1.94 3.51
C ALA A 142 -5.65 3.19 3.12
N CYS A 143 -6.89 3.23 3.58
CA CYS A 143 -7.85 4.27 3.14
C CYS A 143 -7.58 5.62 3.80
N ASN A 144 -7.79 6.69 3.04
CA ASN A 144 -7.72 8.08 3.50
C ASN A 144 -6.37 8.38 4.18
N THR A 145 -6.38 8.83 5.42
CA THR A 145 -5.19 9.23 6.20
C THR A 145 -4.30 8.05 6.60
N ALA A 146 -4.80 6.81 6.58
CA ALA A 146 -3.99 5.64 6.90
C ALA A 146 -2.79 5.42 5.94
N THR A 147 -2.90 5.91 4.68
CA THR A 147 -1.74 5.94 3.77
C THR A 147 -0.68 6.95 4.25
N ASP A 148 -1.10 8.11 4.76
CA ASP A 148 -0.19 9.13 5.27
C ASP A 148 0.48 8.65 6.56
N ASP A 149 -0.24 7.90 7.37
CA ASP A 149 0.28 7.25 8.57
C ASP A 149 1.32 6.18 8.21
N ALA A 150 1.08 5.38 7.16
CA ALA A 150 2.07 4.42 6.65
C ALA A 150 3.34 5.13 6.14
N ILE A 151 3.21 6.28 5.47
CA ILE A 151 4.36 7.09 5.05
C ILE A 151 5.13 7.58 6.30
N ARG A 152 4.44 8.13 7.30
CA ARG A 152 5.07 8.59 8.55
C ARG A 152 5.83 7.47 9.26
N PHE A 153 5.22 6.29 9.37
CA PHE A 153 5.87 5.10 9.89
C PHE A 153 7.12 4.74 9.09
N ALA A 154 7.02 4.69 7.76
CA ALA A 154 8.12 4.33 6.88
C ALA A 154 9.31 5.30 7.02
N LEU A 155 9.03 6.61 7.09
CA LEU A 155 10.06 7.64 7.32
C LEU A 155 10.72 7.48 8.70
N ALA A 156 9.93 7.25 9.76
CA ALA A 156 10.44 7.04 11.12
C ALA A 156 11.28 5.75 11.23
N LYS A 157 10.97 4.72 10.45
CA LYS A 157 11.73 3.46 10.38
C LYS A 157 12.85 3.46 9.33
N ASN A 158 13.15 4.61 8.71
CA ASN A 158 14.16 4.75 7.65
C ASN A 158 14.03 3.67 6.56
N ALA A 159 12.82 3.45 6.08
CA ALA A 159 12.55 2.41 5.10
C ALA A 159 13.37 2.63 3.81
N GLN A 160 13.94 1.57 3.27
CA GLN A 160 14.65 1.63 1.98
C GLN A 160 13.67 1.79 0.82
N HIS A 161 12.54 1.11 0.91
CA HIS A 161 11.50 1.14 -0.11
C HIS A 161 10.13 1.30 0.52
N ILE A 162 9.27 2.07 -0.14
CA ILE A 162 7.89 2.30 0.25
C ILE A 162 7.00 2.04 -0.96
N VAL A 163 5.98 1.20 -0.80
CA VAL A 163 5.05 0.83 -1.88
C VAL A 163 3.63 1.08 -1.42
N LEU A 164 2.96 2.02 -2.07
CA LEU A 164 1.62 2.48 -1.70
C LEU A 164 0.64 2.25 -2.85
N VAL A 165 -0.53 1.71 -2.53
CA VAL A 165 -1.67 1.63 -3.45
C VAL A 165 -2.84 2.39 -2.80
N PRO A 166 -2.87 3.72 -2.92
CA PRO A 166 -3.89 4.55 -2.33
C PRO A 166 -5.24 4.35 -3.05
N CYS A 167 -6.28 4.00 -2.31
CA CYS A 167 -7.59 3.71 -2.90
C CYS A 167 -8.68 4.76 -2.60
N CYS A 168 -8.59 5.44 -1.47
CA CYS A 168 -9.62 6.39 -1.02
C CYS A 168 -8.95 7.58 -0.34
N GLN A 169 -9.08 8.77 -0.93
CA GLN A 169 -8.59 10.02 -0.38
C GLN A 169 -9.76 11.00 -0.33
N ALA A 170 -10.19 11.39 0.85
CA ALA A 170 -11.36 12.24 1.03
C ALA A 170 -11.05 13.59 1.67
N GLU A 171 -9.95 13.71 2.41
CA GLU A 171 -9.61 14.89 3.21
C GLU A 171 -9.45 16.16 2.36
N VAL A 172 -8.57 16.13 1.36
CA VAL A 172 -8.35 17.28 0.45
C VAL A 172 -9.64 17.65 -0.28
N ALA A 173 -10.39 16.65 -0.77
CA ALA A 173 -11.67 16.89 -1.43
C ALA A 173 -12.72 17.51 -0.49
N ALA A 174 -12.73 17.13 0.79
CA ALA A 174 -13.62 17.70 1.80
C ALA A 174 -13.27 19.17 2.08
N THR A 175 -11.98 19.47 2.23
CA THR A 175 -11.48 20.83 2.44
C THR A 175 -11.80 21.74 1.25
N LEU A 176 -11.53 21.31 0.01
CA LEU A 176 -11.89 22.03 -1.21
C LEU A 176 -13.40 22.31 -1.28
N ARG A 177 -14.22 21.34 -0.86
CA ARG A 177 -15.68 21.48 -0.85
C ARG A 177 -16.18 22.48 0.18
N ALA A 178 -15.59 22.47 1.37
CA ALA A 178 -15.95 23.40 2.45
C ALA A 178 -15.67 24.85 2.05
N ARG A 179 -14.64 25.08 1.23
CA ARG A 179 -14.16 26.42 0.81
C ARG A 179 -14.75 26.93 -0.50
N LYS A 180 -15.80 26.31 -1.02
CA LYS A 180 -16.47 26.74 -2.28
C LYS A 180 -16.88 28.21 -2.34
N ASN A 181 -17.10 28.85 -1.20
CA ASN A 181 -17.54 30.24 -1.11
C ASN A 181 -16.41 31.24 -0.84
N GLU A 182 -15.17 30.79 -0.76
CA GLU A 182 -13.99 31.63 -0.49
C GLU A 182 -13.38 32.24 -1.77
N SER A 183 -12.33 33.02 -1.64
CA SER A 183 -11.70 33.80 -2.73
C SER A 183 -11.28 32.96 -3.95
N LEU A 184 -10.91 31.71 -3.74
CA LEU A 184 -10.55 30.76 -4.81
C LEU A 184 -11.72 30.41 -5.73
N SER A 185 -12.96 30.45 -5.25
CA SER A 185 -14.14 30.23 -6.08
C SER A 185 -14.30 31.29 -7.19
N LYS A 186 -13.54 32.37 -7.12
CA LYS A 186 -13.55 33.47 -8.11
C LYS A 186 -12.47 33.32 -9.19
N THR A 187 -11.61 32.31 -9.11
CA THR A 187 -10.59 32.05 -10.14
C THR A 187 -11.07 31.01 -11.15
N PRO A 188 -10.55 31.01 -12.41
CA PRO A 188 -10.89 29.97 -13.38
C PRO A 188 -10.56 28.55 -12.91
N LEU A 189 -9.60 28.37 -11.97
CA LEU A 189 -9.26 27.06 -11.38
C LEU A 189 -10.43 26.44 -10.62
N SER A 190 -11.37 27.24 -10.11
CA SER A 190 -12.54 26.74 -9.40
C SER A 190 -13.42 25.80 -10.24
N GLU A 191 -13.35 25.88 -11.56
CA GLU A 191 -14.04 24.94 -12.45
C GLU A 191 -13.55 23.50 -12.29
N LEU A 192 -12.30 23.29 -11.86
CA LEU A 192 -11.73 21.96 -11.64
C LEU A 192 -12.41 21.18 -10.50
N TRP A 193 -13.07 21.88 -9.57
CA TRP A 193 -13.80 21.24 -8.46
C TRP A 193 -15.25 21.73 -8.33
N ARG A 194 -15.80 22.32 -9.38
CA ARG A 194 -17.19 22.81 -9.41
C ARG A 194 -18.20 21.71 -9.15
N HIS A 195 -18.00 20.54 -9.77
CA HIS A 195 -18.88 19.37 -9.62
C HIS A 195 -18.34 18.38 -8.57
N PRO A 196 -19.21 17.69 -7.81
CA PRO A 196 -18.80 16.76 -6.76
C PRO A 196 -17.82 15.66 -7.24
N ILE A 197 -18.02 15.16 -8.46
CA ILE A 197 -17.11 14.15 -9.03
C ILE A 197 -15.73 14.76 -9.31
N HIS A 198 -15.68 15.96 -9.90
CA HIS A 198 -14.43 16.66 -10.17
C HIS A 198 -13.68 16.98 -8.86
N THR A 199 -14.41 17.46 -7.83
CA THR A 199 -13.81 17.72 -6.50
C THR A 199 -13.16 16.47 -5.92
N ARG A 200 -13.83 15.31 -6.03
CA ARG A 200 -13.31 14.04 -5.54
C ARG A 200 -12.04 13.62 -6.28
N GLU A 201 -12.08 13.66 -7.60
CA GLU A 201 -10.94 13.25 -8.44
C GLU A 201 -9.74 14.19 -8.27
N LEU A 202 -9.97 15.51 -8.29
CA LEU A 202 -8.93 16.51 -8.04
C LEU A 202 -8.33 16.35 -6.64
N GLY A 203 -9.16 16.19 -5.60
CA GLY A 203 -8.69 16.01 -4.24
C GLY A 203 -7.88 14.72 -4.07
N SER A 204 -8.27 13.64 -4.73
CA SER A 204 -7.52 12.40 -4.74
C SER A 204 -6.16 12.58 -5.41
N HIS A 205 -6.13 13.21 -6.58
CA HIS A 205 -4.90 13.46 -7.33
C HIS A 205 -3.94 14.38 -6.56
N LEU A 206 -4.44 15.50 -6.04
CA LEU A 206 -3.63 16.43 -5.22
C LEU A 206 -3.03 15.73 -3.99
N THR A 207 -3.80 14.88 -3.32
CA THR A 207 -3.31 14.11 -2.17
C THR A 207 -2.09 13.27 -2.55
N ASN A 208 -2.16 12.55 -3.67
CA ASN A 208 -1.06 11.69 -4.11
C ASN A 208 0.16 12.51 -4.59
N VAL A 209 -0.06 13.64 -5.27
CA VAL A 209 1.03 14.57 -5.63
C VAL A 209 1.74 15.10 -4.38
N LEU A 210 1.01 15.50 -3.35
CA LEU A 210 1.58 15.97 -2.08
C LEU A 210 2.36 14.87 -1.34
N ARG A 211 1.88 13.62 -1.36
CA ARG A 211 2.60 12.45 -0.83
C ARG A 211 3.92 12.20 -1.56
N CYS A 212 3.91 12.29 -2.88
CA CYS A 212 5.13 12.16 -3.69
C CYS A 212 6.15 13.26 -3.34
N LEU A 213 5.72 14.52 -3.23
CA LEU A 213 6.59 15.62 -2.84
C LEU A 213 7.13 15.49 -1.42
N LEU A 214 6.32 15.00 -0.48
CA LEU A 214 6.77 14.66 0.87
C LEU A 214 7.89 13.62 0.84
N LEU A 215 7.73 12.52 0.11
CA LEU A 215 8.74 11.48 -0.02
C LEU A 215 10.00 12.00 -0.70
N GLU A 216 9.88 12.80 -1.77
CA GLU A 216 11.00 13.46 -2.43
C GLU A 216 11.76 14.40 -1.47
N SER A 217 11.05 15.11 -0.59
CA SER A 217 11.68 16.01 0.40
C SER A 217 12.48 15.26 1.48
N HIS A 218 12.17 13.96 1.69
CA HIS A 218 12.89 13.06 2.60
C HIS A 218 13.95 12.19 1.90
N GLY A 219 14.30 12.51 0.65
CA GLY A 219 15.41 11.84 -0.05
C GLY A 219 15.03 10.57 -0.79
N TYR A 220 13.75 10.37 -1.07
CA TYR A 220 13.29 9.25 -1.90
C TYR A 220 13.21 9.66 -3.37
N ASP A 221 13.51 8.72 -4.23
CA ASP A 221 13.17 8.77 -5.65
C ASP A 221 11.81 8.11 -5.83
N VAL A 222 10.87 8.85 -6.42
CA VAL A 222 9.46 8.45 -6.48
C VAL A 222 9.07 8.13 -7.92
N THR A 223 8.49 6.96 -8.10
CA THR A 223 7.86 6.51 -9.34
C THR A 223 6.37 6.34 -9.12
N VAL A 224 5.57 6.90 -10.02
CA VAL A 224 4.11 6.72 -10.02
C VAL A 224 3.73 6.01 -11.30
N THR A 225 2.96 4.94 -11.18
CA THR A 225 2.50 4.13 -12.33
C THR A 225 1.10 3.59 -12.09
N GLU A 226 0.53 2.97 -13.11
CA GLU A 226 -0.74 2.26 -12.99
C GLU A 226 -0.52 0.83 -12.51
N LEU A 227 -1.35 0.39 -11.55
CA LEU A 227 -1.34 -0.98 -11.05
C LEU A 227 -2.06 -1.95 -12.01
N VAL A 228 -3.17 -1.52 -12.62
CA VAL A 228 -3.97 -2.32 -13.57
C VAL A 228 -4.56 -1.40 -14.64
N GLY A 229 -4.95 -1.94 -15.80
CA GLY A 229 -5.57 -1.14 -16.86
C GLY A 229 -6.87 -0.46 -16.43
N TRP A 230 -7.19 0.66 -17.05
CA TRP A 230 -8.35 1.52 -16.76
C TRP A 230 -9.70 0.79 -16.75
N GLU A 231 -9.81 -0.27 -17.55
CA GLU A 231 -11.00 -1.13 -17.61
C GLU A 231 -11.32 -1.86 -16.31
N HIS A 232 -10.37 -1.87 -15.35
CA HIS A 232 -10.51 -2.64 -14.11
C HIS A 232 -10.69 -1.80 -12.87
N SER A 233 -10.17 -0.57 -12.83
CA SER A 233 -10.32 0.36 -11.70
C SER A 233 -9.95 1.79 -12.07
N MET A 234 -10.76 2.75 -11.66
CA MET A 234 -10.42 4.17 -11.75
C MET A 234 -9.42 4.59 -10.66
N LYS A 235 -9.25 3.80 -9.60
CA LYS A 235 -8.31 4.03 -8.50
C LYS A 235 -7.20 3.01 -8.59
N ASN A 236 -6.18 3.35 -9.35
CA ASN A 236 -5.23 2.42 -9.93
C ASN A 236 -3.78 2.89 -9.78
N GLU A 237 -3.57 3.90 -8.96
CA GLU A 237 -2.26 4.51 -8.80
C GLU A 237 -1.39 3.66 -7.86
N LEU A 238 -0.18 3.36 -8.31
CA LEU A 238 0.88 2.71 -7.55
C LEU A 238 2.02 3.72 -7.38
N ILE A 239 2.34 4.04 -6.13
CA ILE A 239 3.47 4.90 -5.76
C ILE A 239 4.57 4.03 -5.18
N ILE A 240 5.75 4.07 -5.80
CA ILE A 240 6.95 3.38 -5.34
C ILE A 240 7.99 4.44 -5.02
N ALA A 241 8.52 4.42 -3.81
CA ALA A 241 9.59 5.30 -3.39
C ALA A 241 10.81 4.49 -2.90
N SER A 242 11.99 4.85 -3.39
CA SER A 242 13.25 4.20 -3.02
C SER A 242 14.21 5.24 -2.48
N GLN A 243 14.81 4.97 -1.31
CA GLN A 243 15.71 5.91 -0.64
C GLN A 243 16.98 6.14 -1.45
N ARG A 244 17.32 7.39 -1.72
CA ARG A 244 18.58 7.82 -2.36
C ARG A 244 19.48 8.64 -1.45
N GLY A 245 19.00 8.97 -0.25
CA GLY A 245 19.73 9.67 0.78
C GLY A 245 19.88 11.18 0.60
N LYS A 246 19.49 11.76 -0.55
CA LYS A 246 19.53 13.21 -0.77
C LYS A 246 18.13 13.74 -1.11
N PRO A 247 17.61 14.68 -0.29
CA PRO A 247 16.34 15.35 -0.59
C PRO A 247 16.37 15.99 -1.98
N ARG A 248 15.25 15.91 -2.70
CA ARG A 248 15.09 16.57 -3.97
C ARG A 248 14.93 18.07 -3.71
N LYS A 249 15.75 18.87 -4.41
CA LYS A 249 15.74 20.31 -4.25
C LYS A 249 14.34 20.89 -4.45
N ASN A 250 13.92 21.74 -3.50
CA ASN A 250 12.64 22.45 -3.50
C ASN A 250 11.38 21.56 -3.49
N ALA A 251 11.47 20.28 -3.11
CA ALA A 251 10.29 19.42 -3.06
C ALA A 251 9.28 19.91 -2.01
N ARG A 252 9.77 20.29 -0.83
CA ARG A 252 8.95 20.84 0.24
C ARG A 252 8.31 22.19 -0.17
N GLU A 253 9.09 23.09 -0.73
CA GLU A 253 8.59 24.40 -1.18
C GLU A 253 7.53 24.26 -2.29
N ARG A 254 7.67 23.25 -3.15
CA ARG A 254 6.66 22.94 -4.18
C ARG A 254 5.37 22.44 -3.55
N ALA A 255 5.44 21.57 -2.51
CA ALA A 255 4.26 21.12 -1.78
C ALA A 255 3.55 22.30 -1.08
N GLU A 256 4.32 23.15 -0.39
CA GLU A 256 3.79 24.36 0.26
C GLU A 256 3.17 25.34 -0.76
N ALA A 257 3.76 25.48 -1.95
CA ALA A 257 3.21 26.31 -3.01
C ALA A 257 1.86 25.77 -3.53
N ILE A 258 1.74 24.45 -3.72
CA ILE A 258 0.45 23.80 -4.07
C ILE A 258 -0.58 24.05 -2.98
N LEU A 259 -0.22 23.84 -1.71
CA LEU A 259 -1.15 24.06 -0.60
C LEU A 259 -1.66 25.53 -0.57
N ARG A 260 -0.79 26.51 -0.79
CA ARG A 260 -1.18 27.93 -0.87
C ARG A 260 -2.08 28.23 -2.07
N GLU A 261 -1.74 27.69 -3.25
CA GLU A 261 -2.52 27.90 -4.49
C GLU A 261 -3.95 27.41 -4.35
N PHE A 262 -4.17 26.33 -3.60
CA PHE A 262 -5.49 25.74 -3.34
C PHE A 262 -6.10 26.12 -1.99
N ASN A 263 -5.51 27.06 -1.23
CA ASN A 263 -5.92 27.44 0.14
C ASN A 263 -6.05 26.22 1.06
N LEU A 264 -5.07 25.35 1.05
CA LEU A 264 -5.03 24.09 1.81
C LEU A 264 -3.93 24.10 2.89
N GLU A 265 -3.46 25.28 3.32
CA GLU A 265 -2.32 25.44 4.23
C GLU A 265 -2.53 24.72 5.57
N GLU A 266 -3.75 24.54 6.00
CA GLU A 266 -4.09 23.74 7.20
C GLU A 266 -3.62 22.28 7.11
N LEU A 267 -3.42 21.77 5.89
CA LEU A 267 -2.90 20.42 5.65
C LEU A 267 -1.37 20.35 5.63
N ALA A 268 -0.66 21.48 5.84
CA ALA A 268 0.80 21.50 5.78
C ALA A 268 1.44 20.57 6.83
N ALA A 269 0.86 20.43 8.01
CA ALA A 269 1.34 19.49 9.03
C ALA A 269 1.28 18.01 8.59
N ARG A 270 0.49 17.69 7.55
CA ARG A 270 0.41 16.35 6.99
C ARG A 270 1.43 16.11 5.88
N PHE A 271 1.71 17.11 5.05
CA PHE A 271 2.48 16.93 3.81
C PHE A 271 3.82 17.67 3.76
N CYS A 272 4.15 18.47 4.79
CA CYS A 272 5.35 19.34 4.80
C CYS A 272 6.11 19.27 6.14
N TYR A 273 6.25 18.08 6.74
CA TYR A 273 7.02 17.87 7.99
C TYR A 273 8.43 17.33 7.72
#